data_2fd0859ffeb0133be7deea295722ded6
#
_entry.id   2fd0859ffeb0133be7deea295722ded6
#
_cell.length_a   1.000
_cell.length_b   1.000
_cell.length_c   1.000
_cell.angle_alpha   90.00
_cell.angle_beta   90.00
_cell.angle_gamma   90.00
#
_symmetry.space_group_name_H-M   'P 1'
#
loop_
_entity.id
_entity.type
_entity.pdbx_description
1 polymer ?
#
loop_
_entity_poly.entity_id
_entity_poly.type
_entity_poly.pdbx_seq_one_letter_code
_entity_poly.pdbx_strand_id
1 'polypeptide(L)'
;MNNILVSIHSNKSIIKTFVYCNLFIFSAYAYTKVCEKEREMYISEKEKQEPEFPDGCCLERNQYRLLSCSSCIPAFVSIYGFKRGYWDLASFSLGGAITSVLYWTRPDYSWRRTLDVNFIRAAMLYHCLRGYNAEKGKYLYTYYTLVCILYTYEINFLYLKKRYWLFTYSHILLHILGNTGNLLLYTGYIPKLIL
;
A
#
# COMPACT_ATOMS: atom_id res chain seq x y z
N MET A 1 -42.24 -13.61 10.29
CA MET A 1 -41.00 -14.12 9.66
C MET A 1 -40.10 -12.99 9.14
N ASN A 2 -40.62 -11.90 8.59
CA ASN A 2 -39.79 -10.81 8.02
C ASN A 2 -38.89 -10.07 9.04
N ASN A 3 -39.33 -9.90 10.31
CA ASN A 3 -38.55 -9.15 11.32
C ASN A 3 -37.30 -9.91 11.81
N ILE A 4 -37.28 -11.25 11.76
CA ILE A 4 -36.12 -12.06 12.15
C ILE A 4 -35.02 -12.01 11.07
N LEU A 5 -35.41 -12.01 9.81
CA LEU A 5 -34.46 -11.93 8.68
C LEU A 5 -33.75 -10.55 8.64
N VAL A 6 -34.49 -9.48 8.93
CA VAL A 6 -33.90 -8.12 9.02
C VAL A 6 -32.92 -8.01 10.17
N SER A 7 -33.22 -8.61 11.34
CA SER A 7 -32.32 -8.60 12.50
C SER A 7 -31.03 -9.39 12.25
N ILE A 8 -31.11 -10.54 11.58
CA ILE A 8 -29.92 -11.36 11.23
C ILE A 8 -29.03 -10.64 10.20
N HIS A 9 -29.61 -9.93 9.26
CA HIS A 9 -28.85 -9.15 8.26
C HIS A 9 -28.14 -7.95 8.88
N SER A 10 -28.81 -7.25 9.80
CA SER A 10 -28.24 -6.15 10.58
C SER A 10 -27.05 -6.61 11.44
N ASN A 11 -27.18 -7.72 12.16
CA ASN A 11 -26.11 -8.26 13.00
C ASN A 11 -24.87 -8.71 12.17
N LYS A 12 -25.07 -9.31 10.98
CA LYS A 12 -23.97 -9.67 10.09
C LYS A 12 -23.22 -8.44 9.56
N SER A 13 -23.92 -7.34 9.31
CA SER A 13 -23.31 -6.07 8.88
C SER A 13 -22.47 -5.46 10.01
N ILE A 14 -22.99 -5.43 11.24
CA ILE A 14 -22.27 -4.91 12.43
C ILE A 14 -21.00 -5.73 12.70
N ILE A 15 -21.07 -7.06 12.64
CA ILE A 15 -19.90 -7.92 12.86
C ILE A 15 -18.85 -7.68 11.78
N LYS A 16 -19.24 -7.57 10.50
CA LYS A 16 -18.31 -7.24 9.42
C LYS A 16 -17.63 -5.90 9.63
N THR A 17 -18.39 -4.87 9.98
CA THR A 17 -17.86 -3.53 10.26
C THR A 17 -16.87 -3.57 11.42
N PHE A 18 -17.21 -4.28 12.50
CA PHE A 18 -16.34 -4.43 13.66
C PHE A 18 -15.03 -5.14 13.30
N VAL A 19 -15.08 -6.23 12.54
CA VAL A 19 -13.88 -6.96 12.08
C VAL A 19 -13.01 -6.08 11.18
N TYR A 20 -13.59 -5.37 10.22
CA TYR A 20 -12.83 -4.49 9.33
C TYR A 20 -12.22 -3.29 10.06
N CYS A 21 -12.96 -2.67 10.99
CA CYS A 21 -12.42 -1.59 11.82
C CYS A 21 -11.25 -2.06 12.68
N ASN A 22 -11.34 -3.24 13.30
CA ASN A 22 -10.23 -3.78 14.10
C ASN A 22 -9.02 -4.15 13.25
N LEU A 23 -9.21 -4.76 12.08
CA LEU A 23 -8.13 -5.03 11.13
C LEU A 23 -7.46 -3.72 10.66
N PHE A 24 -8.25 -2.69 10.37
CA PHE A 24 -7.73 -1.38 9.98
C PHE A 24 -6.95 -0.71 11.11
N ILE A 25 -7.49 -0.71 12.35
CA ILE A 25 -6.83 -0.14 13.53
C ILE A 25 -5.53 -0.89 13.82
N PHE A 26 -5.54 -2.22 13.77
CA PHE A 26 -4.33 -3.01 13.96
C PHE A 26 -3.30 -2.76 12.88
N SER A 27 -3.72 -2.68 11.61
CA SER A 27 -2.84 -2.35 10.49
C SER A 27 -2.26 -0.94 10.63
N ALA A 28 -3.08 0.05 11.03
CA ALA A 28 -2.65 1.42 11.27
C ALA A 28 -1.65 1.50 12.43
N TYR A 29 -1.89 0.78 13.52
CA TYR A 29 -0.97 0.73 14.67
C TYR A 29 0.37 0.09 14.29
N ALA A 30 0.35 -1.09 13.66
CA ALA A 30 1.55 -1.77 13.20
C ALA A 30 2.35 -0.88 12.25
N TYR A 31 1.64 -0.18 11.35
CA TYR A 31 2.20 0.75 10.41
C TYR A 31 2.85 1.97 11.09
N THR A 32 2.21 2.57 12.12
CA THR A 32 2.78 3.67 12.90
C THR A 32 4.10 3.26 13.57
N LYS A 33 4.16 2.05 14.13
CA LYS A 33 5.39 1.52 14.74
C LYS A 33 6.51 1.29 13.73
N VAL A 34 6.17 0.84 12.52
CA VAL A 34 7.14 0.72 11.42
C VAL A 34 7.68 2.10 11.02
N CYS A 35 6.81 3.11 10.95
CA CYS A 35 7.21 4.48 10.59
C CYS A 35 8.12 5.13 11.64
N GLU A 36 7.86 4.92 12.93
CA GLU A 36 8.75 5.37 14.01
C GLU A 36 10.15 4.76 13.84
N LYS A 37 10.20 3.45 13.58
CA LYS A 37 11.47 2.73 13.39
C LYS A 37 12.21 3.15 12.11
N GLU A 38 11.49 3.37 11.01
CA GLU A 38 12.07 3.93 9.79
C GLU A 38 12.63 5.33 9.99
N ARG A 39 11.94 6.16 10.79
CA ARG A 39 12.42 7.50 11.15
C ARG A 39 13.70 7.44 11.98
N GLU A 40 13.76 6.54 12.96
CA GLU A 40 14.96 6.32 13.78
C GLU A 40 16.14 5.85 12.93
N MET A 41 15.90 4.93 11.98
CA MET A 41 16.92 4.49 11.02
C MET A 41 17.40 5.63 10.13
N TYR A 42 16.46 6.42 9.58
CA TYR A 42 16.79 7.59 8.75
C TYR A 42 17.68 8.58 9.48
N ILE A 43 17.38 8.88 10.75
CA ILE A 43 18.18 9.78 11.59
C ILE A 43 19.56 9.17 11.83
N SER A 44 19.64 7.89 12.21
CA SER A 44 20.90 7.18 12.46
C SER A 44 21.80 7.09 11.22
N GLU A 45 21.24 6.87 10.04
CA GLU A 45 22.02 6.80 8.79
C GLU A 45 22.47 8.18 8.31
N LYS A 46 21.63 9.21 8.49
CA LYS A 46 22.01 10.59 8.21
C LYS A 46 23.14 11.09 9.11
N GLU A 47 23.19 10.64 10.34
CA GLU A 47 24.26 10.94 11.29
C GLU A 47 25.58 10.22 10.97
N LYS A 48 25.52 9.05 10.33
CA LYS A 48 26.70 8.25 9.95
C LYS A 48 27.38 8.71 8.67
N GLN A 49 26.77 9.60 7.89
CA GLN A 49 27.31 10.28 6.68
C GLN A 49 27.93 9.39 5.58
N GLU A 50 27.92 8.09 5.68
CA GLU A 50 28.42 7.19 4.63
C GLU A 50 27.27 6.51 3.91
N PRO A 51 27.07 6.75 2.60
CA PRO A 51 26.12 5.98 1.81
C PRO A 51 26.58 4.53 1.75
N GLU A 52 25.70 3.59 2.04
CA GLU A 52 26.01 2.15 2.04
C GLU A 52 26.41 1.62 0.66
N PHE A 53 26.05 2.33 -0.40
CA PHE A 53 26.38 2.04 -1.79
C PHE A 53 27.06 3.23 -2.47
N PRO A 54 28.00 2.99 -3.41
CA PRO A 54 28.82 4.03 -4.05
C PRO A 54 28.03 5.18 -4.68
N ASP A 55 26.81 4.89 -5.15
CA ASP A 55 25.93 5.88 -5.82
C ASP A 55 25.11 6.74 -4.85
N GLY A 56 25.31 6.59 -3.54
CA GLY A 56 24.51 7.27 -2.50
C GLY A 56 23.07 6.76 -2.40
N CYS A 57 22.80 5.59 -2.96
CA CYS A 57 21.50 4.93 -2.93
C CYS A 57 21.39 3.96 -1.75
N CYS A 58 20.15 3.62 -1.37
CA CYS A 58 19.87 2.66 -0.30
C CYS A 58 19.94 1.19 -0.76
N LEU A 59 20.06 0.94 -2.06
CA LEU A 59 20.07 -0.38 -2.68
C LEU A 59 21.03 -0.40 -3.87
N GLU A 60 21.46 -1.60 -4.28
CA GLU A 60 22.24 -1.81 -5.50
C GLU A 60 21.44 -1.45 -6.76
N ARG A 61 22.16 -1.06 -7.82
CA ARG A 61 21.56 -0.62 -9.09
C ARG A 61 20.58 -1.62 -9.69
N ASN A 62 20.88 -2.91 -9.67
CA ASN A 62 20.00 -3.93 -10.22
C ASN A 62 18.73 -4.10 -9.38
N GLN A 63 18.81 -3.94 -8.07
CA GLN A 63 17.69 -4.04 -7.15
C GLN A 63 16.70 -2.90 -7.36
N TYR A 64 17.15 -1.65 -7.34
CA TYR A 64 16.23 -0.52 -7.52
C TYR A 64 15.67 -0.41 -8.95
N ARG A 65 16.37 -0.92 -9.97
CA ARG A 65 15.81 -1.04 -11.32
C ARG A 65 14.62 -1.99 -11.36
N LEU A 66 14.70 -3.14 -10.70
CA LEU A 66 13.57 -4.08 -10.59
C LEU A 66 12.39 -3.44 -9.86
N LEU A 67 12.65 -2.69 -8.78
CA LEU A 67 11.61 -1.98 -8.04
C LEU A 67 10.99 -0.87 -8.89
N SER A 68 11.78 -0.11 -9.62
CA SER A 68 11.28 0.89 -10.55
C SER A 68 10.38 0.27 -11.65
N CYS A 69 10.77 -0.88 -12.20
CA CYS A 69 9.93 -1.60 -13.17
C CYS A 69 8.61 -2.07 -12.54
N SER A 70 8.65 -2.66 -11.34
CA SER A 70 7.43 -3.11 -10.67
C SER A 70 6.52 -1.96 -10.22
N SER A 71 7.06 -0.76 -10.02
CA SER A 71 6.31 0.47 -9.73
C SER A 71 5.42 0.93 -10.89
N CYS A 72 5.55 0.36 -12.08
CA CYS A 72 4.65 0.61 -13.19
C CYS A 72 3.32 -0.19 -13.10
N ILE A 73 3.24 -1.20 -12.24
CA ILE A 73 2.03 -2.04 -12.09
C ILE A 73 0.78 -1.20 -11.77
N PRO A 74 0.80 -0.22 -10.83
CA PRO A 74 -0.35 0.62 -10.54
C PRO A 74 -0.85 1.43 -11.75
N ALA A 75 0.04 1.80 -12.69
CA ALA A 75 -0.37 2.50 -13.90
C ALA A 75 -1.26 1.64 -14.81
N PHE A 76 -0.96 0.33 -14.95
CA PHE A 76 -1.83 -0.59 -15.69
C PHE A 76 -3.19 -0.78 -15.00
N VAL A 77 -3.20 -0.88 -13.68
CA VAL A 77 -4.43 -0.98 -12.90
C VAL A 77 -5.26 0.31 -13.01
N SER A 78 -4.60 1.49 -13.06
CA SER A 78 -5.29 2.77 -13.24
C SER A 78 -6.02 2.86 -14.59
N ILE A 79 -5.42 2.35 -15.68
CA ILE A 79 -6.07 2.30 -17.00
C ILE A 79 -7.40 1.53 -16.93
N TYR A 80 -7.40 0.41 -16.21
CA TYR A 80 -8.63 -0.38 -16.01
C TYR A 80 -9.64 0.40 -15.17
N GLY A 81 -9.22 1.06 -14.09
CA GLY A 81 -10.07 1.90 -13.26
C GLY A 81 -10.72 3.05 -14.05
N PHE A 82 -9.96 3.74 -14.92
CA PHE A 82 -10.48 4.77 -15.83
C PHE A 82 -11.53 4.21 -16.79
N LYS A 83 -11.27 3.04 -17.41
CA LYS A 83 -12.24 2.36 -18.28
C LYS A 83 -13.53 1.97 -17.56
N ARG A 84 -13.47 1.71 -16.27
CA ARG A 84 -14.63 1.41 -15.42
C ARG A 84 -15.36 2.67 -14.91
N GLY A 85 -14.83 3.88 -15.18
CA GLY A 85 -15.40 5.15 -14.73
C GLY A 85 -15.06 5.52 -13.28
N TYR A 86 -14.13 4.83 -12.64
CA TYR A 86 -13.66 5.12 -11.27
C TYR A 86 -12.48 6.09 -11.31
N TRP A 87 -12.71 7.30 -11.83
CA TRP A 87 -11.70 8.30 -12.11
C TRP A 87 -10.89 8.72 -10.88
N ASP A 88 -11.58 8.87 -9.76
CA ASP A 88 -11.00 9.22 -8.46
C ASP A 88 -9.96 8.16 -8.01
N LEU A 89 -10.37 6.91 -7.92
CA LEU A 89 -9.54 5.78 -7.50
C LEU A 89 -8.39 5.52 -8.49
N ALA A 90 -8.68 5.58 -9.79
CA ALA A 90 -7.69 5.40 -10.85
C ALA A 90 -6.60 6.49 -10.82
N SER A 91 -6.98 7.74 -10.51
CA SER A 91 -6.02 8.84 -10.36
C SER A 91 -5.07 8.62 -9.19
N PHE A 92 -5.55 8.10 -8.06
CA PHE A 92 -4.69 7.71 -6.94
C PHE A 92 -3.75 6.55 -7.30
N SER A 93 -4.22 5.54 -8.04
CA SER A 93 -3.34 4.45 -8.51
C SER A 93 -2.26 4.97 -9.46
N LEU A 94 -2.61 5.87 -10.39
CA LEU A 94 -1.64 6.48 -11.29
C LEU A 94 -0.63 7.36 -10.57
N GLY A 95 -1.09 8.19 -9.63
CA GLY A 95 -0.23 9.00 -8.78
C GLY A 95 0.76 8.15 -7.98
N GLY A 96 0.31 7.01 -7.46
CA GLY A 96 1.17 6.03 -6.79
C GLY A 96 2.25 5.47 -7.72
N ALA A 97 1.92 5.14 -8.97
CA ALA A 97 2.92 4.73 -9.95
C ALA A 97 3.97 5.81 -10.19
N ILE A 98 3.54 7.06 -10.36
CA ILE A 98 4.43 8.21 -10.62
C ILE A 98 5.38 8.44 -9.44
N THR A 99 4.85 8.50 -8.22
CA THR A 99 5.68 8.75 -7.03
C THR A 99 6.65 7.61 -6.76
N SER A 100 6.21 6.36 -6.92
CA SER A 100 7.08 5.19 -6.72
C SER A 100 8.17 5.08 -7.80
N VAL A 101 7.86 5.32 -9.06
CA VAL A 101 8.89 5.37 -10.12
C VAL A 101 9.90 6.50 -9.83
N LEU A 102 9.42 7.68 -9.45
CA LEU A 102 10.27 8.83 -9.11
C LEU A 102 11.23 8.49 -7.95
N TYR A 103 10.78 7.77 -6.95
CA TYR A 103 11.62 7.33 -5.83
C TYR A 103 12.58 6.22 -6.25
N TRP A 104 12.08 5.14 -6.87
CA TRP A 104 12.89 3.96 -7.19
C TRP A 104 13.87 4.13 -8.35
N THR A 105 13.80 5.22 -9.13
CA THR A 105 14.85 5.54 -10.11
C THR A 105 16.20 5.86 -9.45
N ARG A 106 16.17 6.43 -8.24
CA ARG A 106 17.35 6.71 -7.41
C ARG A 106 16.91 6.72 -5.94
N PRO A 107 16.80 5.55 -5.30
CA PRO A 107 16.30 5.45 -3.94
C PRO A 107 17.33 5.97 -2.94
N ASP A 108 16.99 7.09 -2.35
CA ASP A 108 17.75 7.77 -1.29
C ASP A 108 16.81 8.25 -0.18
N TYR A 109 17.36 8.77 0.90
CA TYR A 109 16.58 9.35 2.01
C TYR A 109 16.15 10.81 1.75
N SER A 110 15.81 11.13 0.49
CA SER A 110 15.37 12.46 0.07
C SER A 110 13.86 12.67 0.20
N TRP A 111 13.42 13.88 -0.17
CA TRP A 111 12.01 14.25 -0.28
C TRP A 111 11.19 13.30 -1.18
N ARG A 112 11.82 12.63 -2.16
CA ARG A 112 11.16 11.68 -3.08
C ARG A 112 10.62 10.48 -2.31
N ARG A 113 11.39 9.94 -1.35
CA ARG A 113 10.94 8.89 -0.45
C ARG A 113 9.75 9.34 0.39
N THR A 114 9.85 10.52 0.99
CA THR A 114 8.78 11.08 1.82
C THR A 114 7.50 11.30 1.01
N LEU A 115 7.63 11.80 -0.22
CA LEU A 115 6.50 11.97 -1.14
C LEU A 115 5.85 10.63 -1.45
N ASP A 116 6.61 9.63 -1.91
CA ASP A 116 6.10 8.32 -2.28
C ASP A 116 5.37 7.65 -1.11
N VAL A 117 6.03 7.54 0.03
CA VAL A 117 5.45 6.89 1.22
C VAL A 117 4.15 7.58 1.66
N ASN A 118 4.10 8.91 1.72
CA ASN A 118 2.89 9.63 2.15
C ASN A 118 1.79 9.55 1.10
N PHE A 119 2.14 9.60 -0.18
CA PHE A 119 1.16 9.45 -1.25
C PHE A 119 0.52 8.06 -1.23
N ILE A 120 1.31 7.00 -1.12
CA ILE A 120 0.79 5.62 -1.03
C ILE A 120 -0.12 5.44 0.19
N ARG A 121 0.23 6.03 1.34
CA ARG A 121 -0.63 6.04 2.53
C ARG A 121 -1.98 6.68 2.27
N ALA A 122 -1.97 7.87 1.70
CA ALA A 122 -3.20 8.59 1.36
C ALA A 122 -4.04 7.82 0.34
N ALA A 123 -3.40 7.23 -0.67
CA ALA A 123 -4.06 6.41 -1.68
C ALA A 123 -4.70 5.16 -1.06
N MET A 124 -4.00 4.43 -0.20
CA MET A 124 -4.55 3.26 0.49
C MET A 124 -5.74 3.64 1.37
N LEU A 125 -5.63 4.71 2.15
CA LEU A 125 -6.74 5.21 2.97
C LEU A 125 -7.95 5.56 2.11
N TYR A 126 -7.74 6.30 1.02
CA TYR A 126 -8.83 6.67 0.11
C TYR A 126 -9.50 5.44 -0.53
N HIS A 127 -8.72 4.46 -0.99
CA HIS A 127 -9.28 3.20 -1.51
C HIS A 127 -10.07 2.44 -0.44
N CYS A 128 -9.62 2.42 0.81
CA CYS A 128 -10.37 1.82 1.91
C CYS A 128 -11.72 2.53 2.13
N LEU A 129 -11.72 3.86 2.19
CA LEU A 129 -12.96 4.65 2.36
C LEU A 129 -13.95 4.39 1.20
N ARG A 130 -13.46 4.38 -0.04
CA ARG A 130 -14.27 4.11 -1.23
C ARG A 130 -14.72 2.65 -1.32
N GLY A 131 -13.90 1.72 -0.83
CA GLY A 131 -14.15 0.28 -0.82
C GLY A 131 -15.13 -0.17 0.28
N TYR A 132 -15.46 0.69 1.24
CA TYR A 132 -16.24 0.30 2.42
C TYR A 132 -17.60 -0.31 2.07
N ASN A 133 -18.36 0.31 1.17
CA ASN A 133 -19.64 -0.16 0.69
C ASN A 133 -19.58 -0.79 -0.71
N ALA A 134 -18.38 -1.08 -1.21
CA ALA A 134 -18.23 -1.68 -2.52
C ALA A 134 -18.52 -3.19 -2.48
N GLU A 135 -19.09 -3.69 -3.57
CA GLU A 135 -19.41 -5.12 -3.74
C GLU A 135 -18.23 -6.03 -3.42
N LYS A 136 -17.04 -5.64 -3.89
CA LYS A 136 -15.80 -6.39 -3.73
C LYS A 136 -14.83 -5.80 -2.71
N GLY A 137 -15.29 -4.89 -1.86
CA GLY A 137 -14.45 -4.23 -0.85
C GLY A 137 -13.72 -5.19 0.09
N LYS A 138 -14.31 -6.35 0.42
CA LYS A 138 -13.67 -7.38 1.24
C LYS A 138 -12.32 -7.84 0.68
N TYR A 139 -12.18 -7.96 -0.65
CA TYR A 139 -10.92 -8.36 -1.27
C TYR A 139 -9.87 -7.27 -1.11
N LEU A 140 -10.22 -5.99 -1.31
CA LEU A 140 -9.31 -4.88 -1.04
C LEU A 140 -8.74 -4.94 0.37
N TYR A 141 -9.59 -5.08 1.39
CA TYR A 141 -9.15 -5.16 2.79
C TYR A 141 -8.25 -6.36 3.06
N THR A 142 -8.57 -7.53 2.49
CA THR A 142 -7.73 -8.73 2.62
C THR A 142 -6.34 -8.49 2.04
N TYR A 143 -6.26 -7.98 0.80
CA TYR A 143 -4.97 -7.72 0.15
C TYR A 143 -4.17 -6.62 0.85
N TYR A 144 -4.82 -5.54 1.30
CA TYR A 144 -4.15 -4.48 2.05
C TYR A 144 -3.66 -4.94 3.43
N THR A 145 -4.36 -5.83 4.08
CA THR A 145 -3.86 -6.47 5.32
C THR A 145 -2.60 -7.28 5.03
N LEU A 146 -2.58 -8.08 3.95
CA LEU A 146 -1.38 -8.81 3.54
C LEU A 146 -0.22 -7.87 3.21
N VAL A 147 -0.49 -6.75 2.53
CA VAL A 147 0.52 -5.70 2.25
C VAL A 147 1.09 -5.14 3.55
N CYS A 148 0.27 -4.80 4.54
CA CYS A 148 0.75 -4.28 5.82
C CYS A 148 1.59 -5.30 6.60
N ILE A 149 1.20 -6.57 6.60
CA ILE A 149 1.97 -7.65 7.24
C ILE A 149 3.32 -7.82 6.56
N LEU A 150 3.32 -7.90 5.23
CA LEU A 150 4.54 -8.08 4.44
C LEU A 150 5.48 -6.89 4.58
N TYR A 151 4.98 -5.66 4.54
CA TYR A 151 5.77 -4.45 4.74
C TYR A 151 6.41 -4.41 6.13
N THR A 152 5.67 -4.78 7.17
CA THR A 152 6.20 -4.89 8.53
C THR A 152 7.33 -5.93 8.61
N TYR A 153 7.17 -7.06 7.92
CA TYR A 153 8.20 -8.09 7.82
C TYR A 153 9.45 -7.59 7.07
N GLU A 154 9.25 -6.90 5.94
CA GLU A 154 10.34 -6.32 5.14
C GLU A 154 11.26 -5.43 5.97
N ILE A 155 10.67 -4.47 6.66
CA ILE A 155 11.46 -3.51 7.45
C ILE A 155 12.18 -4.21 8.61
N ASN A 156 11.48 -5.05 9.37
CA ASN A 156 12.04 -5.62 10.59
C ASN A 156 13.02 -6.78 10.36
N PHE A 157 12.83 -7.56 9.32
CA PHE A 157 13.56 -8.81 9.12
C PHE A 157 14.41 -8.88 7.86
N LEU A 158 14.14 -8.04 6.86
CA LEU A 158 14.88 -8.06 5.62
C LEU A 158 15.81 -6.84 5.50
N TYR A 159 15.27 -5.63 5.56
CA TYR A 159 16.04 -4.40 5.39
C TYR A 159 17.04 -4.20 6.54
N LEU A 160 16.59 -4.22 7.79
CA LEU A 160 17.46 -4.07 8.96
C LEU A 160 18.55 -5.14 9.07
N LYS A 161 18.33 -6.34 8.51
CA LYS A 161 19.32 -7.41 8.47
C LYS A 161 20.15 -7.42 7.18
N LYS A 162 20.08 -6.35 6.39
CA LYS A 162 20.83 -6.17 5.13
C LYS A 162 20.58 -7.28 4.11
N ARG A 163 19.39 -7.90 4.13
CA ARG A 163 18.99 -8.93 3.17
C ARG A 163 18.34 -8.29 1.95
N TYR A 164 19.06 -7.41 1.27
CA TYR A 164 18.52 -6.51 0.24
C TYR A 164 17.87 -7.21 -0.95
N TRP A 165 18.36 -8.35 -1.39
CA TRP A 165 17.72 -9.11 -2.47
C TRP A 165 16.38 -9.69 -2.06
N LEU A 166 16.29 -10.27 -0.86
CA LEU A 166 14.99 -10.74 -0.34
C LEU A 166 14.02 -9.57 -0.13
N PHE A 167 14.50 -8.43 0.36
CA PHE A 167 13.73 -7.20 0.44
C PHE A 167 13.19 -6.79 -0.94
N THR A 168 14.04 -6.78 -1.98
CA THR A 168 13.64 -6.42 -3.34
C THR A 168 12.51 -7.30 -3.86
N TYR A 169 12.63 -8.63 -3.74
CA TYR A 169 11.59 -9.55 -4.20
C TYR A 169 10.30 -9.43 -3.38
N SER A 170 10.42 -9.27 -2.08
CA SER A 170 9.29 -9.05 -1.19
C SER A 170 8.56 -7.75 -1.55
N HIS A 171 9.28 -6.66 -1.82
CA HIS A 171 8.70 -5.38 -2.20
C HIS A 171 8.01 -5.42 -3.58
N ILE A 172 8.54 -6.17 -4.54
CA ILE A 172 7.82 -6.46 -5.79
C ILE A 172 6.49 -7.17 -5.48
N LEU A 173 6.49 -8.12 -4.56
CA LEU A 173 5.27 -8.80 -4.12
C LEU A 173 4.28 -7.83 -3.48
N LEU A 174 4.75 -6.81 -2.72
CA LEU A 174 3.89 -5.73 -2.21
C LEU A 174 3.17 -5.00 -3.34
N HIS A 175 3.90 -4.63 -4.40
CA HIS A 175 3.29 -3.98 -5.56
C HIS A 175 2.23 -4.87 -6.21
N ILE A 176 2.51 -6.17 -6.35
CA ILE A 176 1.55 -7.14 -6.93
C ILE A 176 0.31 -7.25 -6.04
N LEU A 177 0.47 -7.50 -4.74
CA LEU A 177 -0.64 -7.70 -3.81
C LEU A 177 -1.53 -6.47 -3.71
N GLY A 178 -0.94 -5.29 -3.48
CA GLY A 178 -1.68 -4.03 -3.36
C GLY A 178 -2.52 -3.74 -4.61
N ASN A 179 -1.91 -3.93 -5.78
CA ASN A 179 -2.58 -3.67 -7.05
C ASN A 179 -3.59 -4.76 -7.44
N THR A 180 -3.39 -6.00 -7.00
CA THR A 180 -4.42 -7.05 -7.13
C THR A 180 -5.67 -6.68 -6.32
N GLY A 181 -5.49 -6.16 -5.10
CA GLY A 181 -6.60 -5.64 -4.29
C GLY A 181 -7.37 -4.53 -4.99
N ASN A 182 -6.67 -3.55 -5.58
CA ASN A 182 -7.26 -2.46 -6.34
C ASN A 182 -7.99 -2.97 -7.61
N LEU A 183 -7.35 -3.87 -8.36
CA LEU A 183 -7.95 -4.44 -9.57
C LEU A 183 -9.25 -5.19 -9.24
N LEU A 184 -9.25 -6.02 -8.20
CA LEU A 184 -10.45 -6.73 -7.75
C LEU A 184 -11.55 -5.77 -7.30
N LEU A 185 -11.20 -4.70 -6.58
CA LEU A 185 -12.15 -3.65 -6.23
C LEU A 185 -12.82 -3.07 -7.47
N TYR A 186 -12.04 -2.72 -8.50
CA TYR A 186 -12.54 -2.11 -9.74
C TYR A 186 -13.39 -3.06 -10.60
N THR A 187 -13.30 -4.37 -10.41
CA THR A 187 -14.18 -5.33 -11.11
C THR A 187 -15.59 -5.39 -10.52
N GLY A 188 -15.81 -4.89 -9.30
CA GLY A 188 -17.12 -4.81 -8.65
C GLY A 188 -17.79 -3.45 -8.82
N TYR A 189 -19.02 -3.33 -8.31
CA TYR A 189 -19.70 -2.04 -8.19
C TYR A 189 -19.16 -1.27 -6.98
N ILE A 190 -18.82 0.01 -7.21
CA ILE A 190 -18.36 0.93 -6.16
C ILE A 190 -19.34 2.09 -6.11
N PRO A 191 -20.09 2.28 -5.00
CA PRO A 191 -21.03 3.39 -4.86
C PRO A 191 -20.33 4.74 -5.00
N LYS A 192 -21.01 5.75 -5.54
CA LYS A 192 -20.50 7.12 -5.50
C LYS A 192 -20.42 7.61 -4.04
N LEU A 193 -19.38 8.35 -3.72
CA LEU A 193 -19.33 9.06 -2.44
C LEU A 193 -20.43 10.12 -2.48
N ILE A 194 -21.41 9.99 -1.60
CA ILE A 194 -22.37 11.05 -1.33
C ILE A 194 -21.73 11.88 -0.20
N LEU A 195 -21.14 13.00 -0.60
CA LEU A 195 -20.62 14.01 0.32
C LEU A 195 -21.75 14.91 0.75
#